data_7a8a85de85d39f4b6215b28218abc31c
#
_entry.id   7a8a85de85d39f4b6215b28218abc31c
#
_cell.length_a   1.000
_cell.length_b   1.000
_cell.length_c   1.000
_cell.angle_alpha   90.00
_cell.angle_beta   90.00
_cell.angle_gamma   90.00
#
_symmetry.space_group_name_H-M   'P 1'
#
loop_
_entity.id
_entity.type
_entity.pdbx_description
1 polymer ?
#
loop_
_entity_poly.entity_id
_entity_poly.type
_entity_poly.pdbx_seq_one_letter_code
_entity_poly.pdbx_strand_id
1 'polypeptide(L)'
;MEFSFKETILYVENLSVAYDDNVIIKDINLTEKDVVRHGVEATGQIIAFVGRSGRGKSTFFRALTGLVPLQTGKILIKDFENPDPTGAKMANEGDIGLVNQKYTLFRHKTVLQTLKYALRKSKLSETDKDKKIKEYIHKWGLENCADKYPNELSGGQSQRTAIIEQLFSSDKFIVLDEPFSGLDVGNIEEVKQSFELLCSMSEYNTVIFSTHDIDLALRLAQSIYVIGYPTINGDKKDYGTVVAQYDLREMGLAWKAYDEKHDKLYEEIVRQMMNS
;
A
#
# COMPACT_ATOMS: atom_id res chain seq x y z
N MET A 1 -12.25 17.33 -11.78
CA MET A 1 -11.36 16.47 -12.58
C MET A 1 -12.21 15.26 -12.96
N GLU A 2 -12.28 14.93 -14.25
CA GLU A 2 -13.06 13.78 -14.71
C GLU A 2 -12.26 12.50 -14.55
N PHE A 3 -12.90 11.47 -14.05
CA PHE A 3 -12.35 10.13 -13.91
C PHE A 3 -13.40 9.07 -14.23
N SER A 4 -12.96 7.86 -14.50
CA SER A 4 -13.84 6.70 -14.68
C SER A 4 -13.27 5.48 -13.95
N PHE A 5 -14.17 4.65 -13.42
CA PHE A 5 -13.78 3.35 -12.89
C PHE A 5 -13.71 2.32 -14.03
N LYS A 6 -12.70 1.49 -13.97
CA LYS A 6 -12.52 0.30 -14.79
C LYS A 6 -12.82 -0.97 -13.97
N GLU A 7 -12.10 -2.03 -14.28
CA GLU A 7 -12.22 -3.32 -13.62
C GLU A 7 -11.81 -3.31 -12.14
N THR A 8 -12.26 -4.31 -11.40
CA THR A 8 -11.82 -4.56 -10.03
C THR A 8 -10.37 -5.03 -10.03
N ILE A 9 -9.52 -4.36 -9.24
CA ILE A 9 -8.10 -4.70 -9.10
C ILE A 9 -7.80 -5.41 -7.78
N LEU A 10 -8.57 -5.16 -6.73
CA LEU A 10 -8.45 -5.82 -5.43
C LEU A 10 -9.84 -6.10 -4.87
N TYR A 11 -10.08 -7.34 -4.49
CA TYR A 11 -11.31 -7.79 -3.86
C TYR A 11 -11.00 -8.68 -2.66
N VAL A 12 -11.50 -8.29 -1.52
CA VAL A 12 -11.38 -9.04 -0.27
C VAL A 12 -12.78 -9.38 0.23
N GLU A 13 -13.02 -10.64 0.52
CA GLU A 13 -14.33 -11.15 0.95
C GLU A 13 -14.18 -11.95 2.23
N ASN A 14 -14.91 -11.54 3.29
CA ASN A 14 -15.06 -12.22 4.58
C ASN A 14 -13.72 -12.64 5.21
N LEU A 15 -12.68 -11.80 5.02
CA LEU A 15 -11.33 -12.11 5.48
C LEU A 15 -11.25 -12.05 6.99
N SER A 16 -10.81 -13.14 7.60
CA SER A 16 -10.53 -13.22 9.02
C SER A 16 -9.16 -13.88 9.27
N VAL A 17 -8.46 -13.41 10.31
CA VAL A 17 -7.18 -13.95 10.78
C VAL A 17 -7.22 -14.13 12.27
N ALA A 18 -6.80 -15.30 12.73
CA ALA A 18 -6.59 -15.60 14.14
C ALA A 18 -5.17 -16.13 14.36
N TYR A 19 -4.63 -15.91 15.54
CA TYR A 19 -3.45 -16.58 16.06
C TYR A 19 -3.91 -17.45 17.23
N ASP A 20 -3.77 -18.75 17.07
CA ASP A 20 -4.37 -19.75 17.95
C ASP A 20 -5.89 -19.50 18.08
N ASP A 21 -6.41 -19.33 19.29
CA ASP A 21 -7.82 -19.05 19.56
C ASP A 21 -8.16 -17.54 19.55
N ASN A 22 -7.16 -16.67 19.33
CA ASN A 22 -7.35 -15.23 19.40
C ASN A 22 -7.60 -14.63 18.00
N VAL A 23 -8.82 -14.21 17.73
CA VAL A 23 -9.20 -13.54 16.49
C VAL A 23 -8.69 -12.10 16.51
N ILE A 24 -7.80 -11.76 15.58
CA ILE A 24 -7.22 -10.41 15.49
C ILE A 24 -8.03 -9.52 14.56
N ILE A 25 -8.44 -10.05 13.41
CA ILE A 25 -9.30 -9.35 12.44
C ILE A 25 -10.39 -10.31 11.96
N LYS A 26 -11.57 -9.77 11.70
CA LYS A 26 -12.74 -10.56 11.32
C LYS A 26 -13.61 -9.84 10.31
N ASP A 27 -14.12 -10.62 9.35
CA ASP A 27 -15.12 -10.23 8.37
C ASP A 27 -14.75 -8.95 7.59
N ILE A 28 -13.46 -8.80 7.23
CA ILE A 28 -13.04 -7.67 6.40
C ILE A 28 -13.51 -7.91 4.96
N ASN A 29 -14.23 -6.92 4.46
CA ASN A 29 -14.73 -6.86 3.08
C ASN A 29 -14.31 -5.53 2.46
N LEU A 30 -13.73 -5.57 1.26
CA LEU A 30 -13.44 -4.36 0.48
C LEU A 30 -13.32 -4.69 -1.01
N THR A 31 -13.55 -3.67 -1.82
CA THR A 31 -13.42 -3.74 -3.27
C THR A 31 -12.79 -2.45 -3.78
N GLU A 32 -11.66 -2.58 -4.48
CA GLU A 32 -11.03 -1.46 -5.18
C GLU A 32 -11.05 -1.70 -6.69
N LYS A 33 -11.42 -0.64 -7.40
CA LYS A 33 -11.45 -0.60 -8.86
C LYS A 33 -10.29 0.23 -9.38
N ASP A 34 -9.80 -0.13 -10.55
CA ASP A 34 -8.88 0.70 -11.30
C ASP A 34 -9.55 2.03 -11.68
N VAL A 35 -8.77 3.11 -11.61
CA VAL A 35 -9.27 4.48 -11.86
C VAL A 35 -8.44 5.16 -12.92
N VAL A 36 -9.10 5.60 -13.98
CA VAL A 36 -8.48 6.41 -15.02
C VAL A 36 -8.88 7.86 -14.87
N ARG A 37 -7.88 8.73 -14.76
CA ARG A 37 -8.08 10.18 -14.80
C ARG A 37 -7.92 10.67 -16.22
N HIS A 38 -8.95 11.35 -16.76
CA HIS A 38 -8.89 11.87 -18.11
C HIS A 38 -7.86 13.02 -18.23
N GLY A 39 -6.98 12.90 -19.22
CA GLY A 39 -5.95 13.91 -19.49
C GLY A 39 -4.69 13.81 -18.62
N VAL A 40 -4.52 12.73 -17.85
CA VAL A 40 -3.31 12.48 -17.07
C VAL A 40 -2.71 11.13 -17.49
N GLU A 41 -1.43 11.13 -17.86
CA GLU A 41 -0.69 9.90 -18.15
C GLU A 41 -0.33 9.16 -16.85
N ALA A 42 -0.48 7.84 -16.85
CA ALA A 42 -0.12 6.94 -15.75
C ALA A 42 -0.70 7.36 -14.38
N THR A 43 -1.86 6.85 -14.06
CA THR A 43 -2.64 7.22 -12.86
C THR A 43 -2.77 6.07 -11.89
N GLY A 44 -1.66 5.59 -11.35
CA GLY A 44 -1.68 4.67 -10.23
C GLY A 44 -2.49 5.25 -9.06
N GLN A 45 -2.89 4.39 -8.12
CA GLN A 45 -3.76 4.82 -7.03
C GLN A 45 -3.17 4.53 -5.66
N ILE A 46 -3.65 5.29 -4.67
CA ILE A 46 -3.20 5.23 -3.28
C ILE A 46 -4.40 4.95 -2.39
N ILE A 47 -4.29 3.93 -1.55
CA ILE A 47 -5.32 3.47 -0.64
C ILE A 47 -4.76 3.57 0.79
N ALA A 48 -5.47 4.23 1.69
CA ALA A 48 -5.05 4.36 3.07
C ALA A 48 -5.89 3.49 4.00
N PHE A 49 -5.22 2.85 4.95
CA PHE A 49 -5.84 2.19 6.08
C PHE A 49 -5.51 2.96 7.36
N VAL A 50 -6.50 3.62 7.93
CA VAL A 50 -6.35 4.39 9.16
C VAL A 50 -6.94 3.64 10.34
N GLY A 51 -6.41 3.89 11.53
CA GLY A 51 -6.90 3.27 12.76
C GLY A 51 -5.88 3.35 13.87
N ARG A 52 -6.35 3.21 15.12
CA ARG A 52 -5.48 3.22 16.30
C ARG A 52 -4.50 2.05 16.27
N SER A 53 -3.38 2.19 16.99
CA SER A 53 -2.43 1.09 17.17
C SER A 53 -3.13 -0.14 17.79
N GLY A 54 -2.74 -1.34 17.39
CA GLY A 54 -3.30 -2.60 17.88
C GLY A 54 -4.65 -3.02 17.28
N ARG A 55 -5.19 -2.29 16.30
CA ARG A 55 -6.48 -2.63 15.67
C ARG A 55 -6.40 -3.65 14.52
N GLY A 56 -5.22 -4.24 14.27
CA GLY A 56 -5.08 -5.31 13.28
C GLY A 56 -4.61 -4.86 11.89
N LYS A 57 -4.26 -3.58 11.66
CA LYS A 57 -3.76 -3.09 10.34
C LYS A 57 -2.61 -3.92 9.81
N SER A 58 -1.55 -4.13 10.59
CA SER A 58 -0.39 -4.92 10.19
C SER A 58 -0.73 -6.40 9.97
N THR A 59 -1.69 -6.97 10.71
CA THR A 59 -2.18 -8.33 10.51
C THR A 59 -2.92 -8.43 9.17
N PHE A 60 -3.77 -7.46 8.87
CA PHE A 60 -4.45 -7.38 7.58
C PHE A 60 -3.44 -7.28 6.42
N PHE A 61 -2.39 -6.46 6.55
CA PHE A 61 -1.35 -6.33 5.54
C PHE A 61 -0.55 -7.61 5.32
N ARG A 62 -0.24 -8.33 6.40
CA ARG A 62 0.39 -9.66 6.30
C ARG A 62 -0.52 -10.69 5.64
N ALA A 63 -1.83 -10.60 5.88
CA ALA A 63 -2.82 -11.44 5.20
C ALA A 63 -2.90 -11.11 3.70
N LEU A 64 -2.98 -9.82 3.33
CA LEU A 64 -2.97 -9.38 1.94
C LEU A 64 -1.75 -9.90 1.16
N THR A 65 -0.60 -9.96 1.81
CA THR A 65 0.67 -10.36 1.20
C THR A 65 0.95 -11.87 1.28
N GLY A 66 0.01 -12.65 1.83
CA GLY A 66 0.14 -14.11 1.97
C GLY A 66 1.12 -14.55 3.05
N LEU A 67 1.60 -13.63 3.93
CA LEU A 67 2.55 -13.94 5.00
C LEU A 67 1.91 -14.56 6.24
N VAL A 68 0.59 -14.50 6.34
CA VAL A 68 -0.18 -15.22 7.38
C VAL A 68 -1.37 -15.91 6.72
N PRO A 69 -1.71 -17.12 7.16
CA PRO A 69 -2.86 -17.85 6.63
C PRO A 69 -4.17 -17.16 7.01
N LEU A 70 -5.14 -17.22 6.12
CA LEU A 70 -6.51 -16.80 6.41
C LEU A 70 -7.22 -17.88 7.21
N GLN A 71 -7.97 -17.48 8.24
CA GLN A 71 -8.91 -18.37 8.92
C GLN A 71 -10.15 -18.59 8.05
N THR A 72 -10.66 -17.50 7.44
CA THR A 72 -11.77 -17.50 6.48
C THR A 72 -11.56 -16.46 5.42
N GLY A 73 -12.34 -16.54 4.35
CA GLY A 73 -12.39 -15.54 3.30
C GLY A 73 -11.41 -15.78 2.16
N LYS A 74 -11.34 -14.81 1.27
CA LYS A 74 -10.43 -14.84 0.11
C LYS A 74 -9.98 -13.44 -0.28
N ILE A 75 -8.83 -13.40 -0.97
CA ILE A 75 -8.26 -12.19 -1.55
C ILE A 75 -8.06 -12.46 -3.04
N LEU A 76 -8.69 -11.66 -3.87
CA LEU A 76 -8.53 -11.68 -5.32
C LEU A 76 -7.87 -10.40 -5.77
N ILE A 77 -6.90 -10.52 -6.67
CA ILE A 77 -6.27 -9.39 -7.36
C ILE A 77 -6.44 -9.55 -8.86
N LYS A 78 -6.35 -8.44 -9.59
CA LYS A 78 -6.31 -8.47 -11.05
C LYS A 78 -5.15 -9.33 -11.52
N ASP A 79 -5.43 -10.22 -12.46
CA ASP A 79 -4.41 -11.01 -13.15
C ASP A 79 -3.94 -10.26 -14.39
N PHE A 80 -2.77 -9.61 -14.29
CA PHE A 80 -2.19 -8.83 -15.39
C PHE A 80 -1.60 -9.70 -16.51
N GLU A 81 -1.44 -11.00 -16.29
CA GLU A 81 -1.02 -11.97 -17.33
C GLU A 81 -2.24 -12.54 -18.10
N ASN A 82 -3.45 -12.36 -17.60
CA ASN A 82 -4.68 -12.82 -18.25
C ASN A 82 -5.09 -11.82 -19.34
N PRO A 83 -5.33 -12.29 -20.59
CA PRO A 83 -5.82 -11.42 -21.66
C PRO A 83 -7.22 -10.89 -21.44
N ASP A 84 -8.04 -11.52 -20.57
CA ASP A 84 -9.34 -11.00 -20.18
C ASP A 84 -9.14 -9.83 -19.18
N PRO A 85 -9.59 -8.61 -19.52
CA PRO A 85 -9.46 -7.44 -18.64
C PRO A 85 -10.12 -7.64 -17.27
N THR A 86 -11.12 -8.51 -17.17
CA THR A 86 -11.83 -8.83 -15.92
C THR A 86 -11.21 -10.00 -15.16
N GLY A 87 -10.16 -10.61 -15.71
CA GLY A 87 -9.47 -11.75 -15.12
C GLY A 87 -8.93 -11.42 -13.73
N ALA A 88 -9.27 -12.24 -12.76
CA ALA A 88 -8.78 -12.15 -11.40
C ALA A 88 -8.16 -13.49 -10.97
N LYS A 89 -7.17 -13.41 -10.08
CA LYS A 89 -6.52 -14.57 -9.45
C LYS A 89 -6.53 -14.44 -7.94
N MET A 90 -6.41 -15.57 -7.24
CA MET A 90 -6.14 -15.57 -5.81
C MET A 90 -4.78 -14.93 -5.56
N ALA A 91 -4.72 -14.01 -4.60
CA ALA A 91 -3.46 -13.44 -4.17
C ALA A 91 -2.61 -14.49 -3.45
N ASN A 92 -1.37 -14.65 -3.86
CA ASN A 92 -0.40 -15.55 -3.27
C ASN A 92 0.81 -14.76 -2.74
N GLU A 93 1.65 -15.42 -1.95
CA GLU A 93 2.91 -14.84 -1.49
C GLU A 93 3.77 -14.40 -2.69
N GLY A 94 4.16 -13.12 -2.68
CA GLY A 94 4.95 -12.47 -3.72
C GLY A 94 4.15 -11.72 -4.79
N ASP A 95 2.83 -11.86 -4.87
CA ASP A 95 1.99 -11.06 -5.78
C ASP A 95 1.86 -9.61 -5.29
N ILE A 96 1.85 -9.40 -3.98
CA ILE A 96 1.77 -8.10 -3.31
C ILE A 96 3.04 -7.88 -2.50
N GLY A 97 3.78 -6.81 -2.78
CA GLY A 97 4.98 -6.44 -2.04
C GLY A 97 4.67 -5.85 -0.67
N LEU A 98 5.48 -6.16 0.35
CA LEU A 98 5.34 -5.60 1.69
C LEU A 98 6.61 -4.86 2.12
N VAL A 99 6.46 -3.59 2.42
CA VAL A 99 7.46 -2.77 3.07
C VAL A 99 7.05 -2.57 4.53
N ASN A 100 7.78 -3.20 5.44
CA ASN A 100 7.54 -3.05 6.88
C ASN A 100 8.01 -1.67 7.39
N GLN A 101 7.50 -1.24 8.53
CA GLN A 101 7.88 -0.02 9.23
C GLN A 101 9.40 0.12 9.45
N LYS A 102 10.10 -1.00 9.73
CA LYS A 102 11.56 -1.08 9.72
C LYS A 102 11.97 -1.67 8.37
N TYR A 103 12.53 -0.87 7.49
CA TYR A 103 12.95 -1.28 6.15
C TYR A 103 13.97 -2.41 6.24
N THR A 104 13.52 -3.66 6.04
CA THR A 104 14.35 -4.86 6.21
C THR A 104 15.07 -5.16 4.91
N LEU A 105 16.22 -4.53 4.72
CA LEU A 105 17.13 -4.82 3.60
C LEU A 105 18.14 -5.92 3.97
N PHE A 106 18.66 -6.63 2.97
CA PHE A 106 19.70 -7.63 3.15
C PHE A 106 21.02 -6.98 3.61
N ARG A 107 21.41 -7.15 4.87
CA ARG A 107 22.58 -6.49 5.46
C ARG A 107 23.90 -6.75 4.74
N HIS A 108 24.00 -7.87 4.01
CA HIS A 108 25.20 -8.32 3.28
C HIS A 108 25.16 -8.00 1.78
N LYS A 109 24.17 -7.24 1.32
CA LYS A 109 24.03 -6.82 -0.07
C LYS A 109 24.05 -5.30 -0.17
N THR A 110 24.69 -4.78 -1.22
CA THR A 110 24.56 -3.37 -1.58
C THR A 110 23.19 -3.09 -2.17
N VAL A 111 22.84 -1.82 -2.35
CA VAL A 111 21.59 -1.41 -3.05
C VAL A 111 21.51 -2.11 -4.40
N LEU A 112 22.54 -2.01 -5.24
CA LEU A 112 22.57 -2.65 -6.56
C LEU A 112 22.38 -4.16 -6.47
N GLN A 113 23.05 -4.83 -5.53
CA GLN A 113 22.91 -6.28 -5.34
C GLN A 113 21.54 -6.68 -4.84
N THR A 114 20.90 -5.86 -4.02
CA THR A 114 19.52 -6.07 -3.54
C THR A 114 18.54 -5.98 -4.69
N LEU A 115 18.65 -4.97 -5.56
CA LEU A 115 17.77 -4.80 -6.71
C LEU A 115 17.97 -5.88 -7.77
N LYS A 116 19.22 -6.33 -8.00
CA LYS A 116 19.51 -7.51 -8.86
C LYS A 116 18.85 -8.77 -8.32
N TYR A 117 18.93 -8.98 -7.01
CA TYR A 117 18.31 -10.13 -6.36
C TYR A 117 16.78 -10.08 -6.46
N ALA A 118 16.16 -8.91 -6.33
CA ALA A 118 14.72 -8.74 -6.49
C ALA A 118 14.23 -9.18 -7.88
N LEU A 119 14.99 -8.88 -8.93
CA LEU A 119 14.67 -9.27 -10.31
C LEU A 119 15.06 -10.72 -10.68
N ARG A 120 15.55 -11.55 -9.72
CA ARG A 120 16.03 -12.91 -10.04
C ARG A 120 14.99 -13.82 -10.70
N LYS A 121 13.71 -13.64 -10.36
CA LYS A 121 12.58 -14.42 -10.92
C LYS A 121 11.99 -13.77 -12.19
N SER A 122 12.42 -12.57 -12.55
CA SER A 122 11.90 -11.86 -13.73
C SER A 122 12.30 -12.59 -15.03
N LYS A 123 11.37 -12.63 -15.98
CA LYS A 123 11.57 -13.19 -17.35
C LYS A 123 12.44 -12.28 -18.24
N LEU A 124 12.88 -11.12 -17.77
CA LEU A 124 13.73 -10.18 -18.50
C LEU A 124 15.13 -10.77 -18.77
N SER A 125 15.76 -10.39 -19.89
CA SER A 125 17.18 -10.67 -20.12
C SER A 125 18.06 -9.97 -19.08
N GLU A 126 19.27 -10.46 -18.83
CA GLU A 126 20.19 -9.82 -17.88
C GLU A 126 20.51 -8.36 -18.28
N THR A 127 20.62 -8.11 -19.60
CA THR A 127 20.82 -6.74 -20.11
C THR A 127 19.64 -5.83 -19.81
N ASP A 128 18.40 -6.33 -19.96
CA ASP A 128 17.20 -5.56 -19.65
C ASP A 128 17.03 -5.36 -18.15
N LYS A 129 17.39 -6.35 -17.31
CA LYS A 129 17.44 -6.21 -15.85
C LYS A 129 18.39 -5.10 -15.44
N ASP A 130 19.62 -5.11 -15.96
CA ASP A 130 20.61 -4.07 -15.66
C ASP A 130 20.15 -2.68 -16.12
N LYS A 131 19.52 -2.59 -17.29
CA LYS A 131 18.93 -1.34 -17.78
C LYS A 131 17.83 -0.84 -16.86
N LYS A 132 16.89 -1.72 -16.49
CA LYS A 132 15.79 -1.40 -15.58
C LYS A 132 16.30 -0.94 -14.21
N ILE A 133 17.29 -1.62 -13.63
CA ILE A 133 17.87 -1.25 -12.36
C ILE A 133 18.50 0.15 -12.43
N LYS A 134 19.30 0.44 -13.48
CA LYS A 134 19.92 1.75 -13.66
C LYS A 134 18.89 2.87 -13.79
N GLU A 135 17.82 2.63 -14.55
CA GLU A 135 16.71 3.56 -14.71
C GLU A 135 16.05 3.88 -13.35
N TYR A 136 15.78 2.84 -12.55
CA TYR A 136 15.13 3.03 -11.23
C TYR A 136 16.08 3.71 -10.24
N ILE A 137 17.34 3.32 -10.18
CA ILE A 137 18.35 4.00 -9.35
C ILE A 137 18.40 5.50 -9.69
N HIS A 138 18.38 5.85 -10.98
CA HIS A 138 18.37 7.24 -11.42
C HIS A 138 17.08 7.96 -11.04
N LYS A 139 15.90 7.42 -11.39
CA LYS A 139 14.60 8.02 -11.09
C LYS A 139 14.37 8.24 -9.59
N TRP A 140 14.97 7.39 -8.75
CA TRP A 140 14.78 7.43 -7.31
C TRP A 140 15.93 8.13 -6.55
N GLY A 141 16.87 8.75 -7.27
CA GLY A 141 17.97 9.51 -6.68
C GLY A 141 18.91 8.66 -5.81
N LEU A 142 19.20 7.43 -6.25
CA LEU A 142 20.04 6.47 -5.54
C LEU A 142 21.40 6.23 -6.21
N GLU A 143 21.81 7.05 -7.19
CA GLU A 143 23.05 6.87 -7.95
C GLU A 143 24.27 6.80 -7.03
N ASN A 144 24.33 7.71 -6.05
CA ASN A 144 25.43 7.78 -5.08
C ASN A 144 25.36 6.70 -3.97
N CYS A 145 24.35 5.81 -4.06
CA CYS A 145 24.09 4.78 -3.05
C CYS A 145 24.15 3.36 -3.62
N ALA A 146 24.34 3.20 -4.94
CA ALA A 146 24.28 1.91 -5.62
C ALA A 146 25.19 0.85 -4.97
N ASP A 147 26.39 1.24 -4.55
CA ASP A 147 27.39 0.36 -3.96
C ASP A 147 27.40 0.39 -2.43
N LYS A 148 26.49 1.14 -1.78
CA LYS A 148 26.38 1.21 -0.33
C LYS A 148 25.60 0.03 0.26
N TYR A 149 26.00 -0.37 1.45
CA TYR A 149 25.26 -1.32 2.27
C TYR A 149 24.16 -0.62 3.09
N PRO A 150 23.13 -1.33 3.57
CA PRO A 150 22.00 -0.74 4.30
C PRO A 150 22.38 0.14 5.50
N ASN A 151 23.46 -0.19 6.21
CA ASN A 151 23.95 0.58 7.34
C ASN A 151 24.64 1.91 6.96
N GLU A 152 24.87 2.14 5.68
CA GLU A 152 25.47 3.36 5.13
C GLU A 152 24.41 4.29 4.50
N LEU A 153 23.14 3.85 4.50
CA LEU A 153 22.02 4.57 3.91
C LEU A 153 21.33 5.47 4.94
N SER A 154 20.85 6.63 4.48
CA SER A 154 19.87 7.39 5.26
C SER A 154 18.54 6.64 5.35
N GLY A 155 17.65 7.07 6.26
CA GLY A 155 16.31 6.50 6.39
C GLY A 155 15.52 6.54 5.06
N GLY A 156 15.52 7.69 4.38
CA GLY A 156 14.86 7.85 3.08
C GLY A 156 15.50 7.01 1.97
N GLN A 157 16.84 6.88 1.95
CA GLN A 157 17.52 6.01 0.99
C GLN A 157 17.18 4.53 1.22
N SER A 158 17.13 4.10 2.48
CA SER A 158 16.72 2.74 2.86
C SER A 158 15.28 2.45 2.45
N GLN A 159 14.38 3.41 2.68
CA GLN A 159 12.97 3.31 2.31
C GLN A 159 12.81 3.19 0.80
N ARG A 160 13.40 4.11 0.02
CA ARG A 160 13.33 4.08 -1.44
C ARG A 160 13.89 2.76 -1.99
N THR A 161 14.99 2.27 -1.44
CA THR A 161 15.57 0.97 -1.83
C THR A 161 14.58 -0.18 -1.54
N ALA A 162 13.97 -0.20 -0.35
CA ALA A 162 12.99 -1.23 0.01
C ALA A 162 11.74 -1.19 -0.88
N ILE A 163 11.26 -0.01 -1.22
CA ILE A 163 10.13 0.14 -2.15
C ILE A 163 10.47 -0.42 -3.53
N ILE A 164 11.63 -0.07 -4.10
CA ILE A 164 12.04 -0.59 -5.42
C ILE A 164 12.26 -2.11 -5.35
N GLU A 165 12.85 -2.63 -4.28
CA GLU A 165 13.03 -4.07 -4.07
C GLU A 165 11.68 -4.80 -4.13
N GLN A 166 10.69 -4.31 -3.41
CA GLN A 166 9.36 -4.90 -3.40
C GLN A 166 8.65 -4.75 -4.76
N LEU A 167 8.78 -3.61 -5.43
CA LEU A 167 8.23 -3.38 -6.76
C LEU A 167 8.85 -4.31 -7.83
N PHE A 168 10.11 -4.69 -7.66
CA PHE A 168 10.80 -5.64 -8.57
C PHE A 168 10.45 -7.10 -8.24
N SER A 169 10.06 -7.38 -7.01
CA SER A 169 9.75 -8.72 -6.52
C SER A 169 8.27 -9.09 -6.67
N SER A 170 7.39 -8.08 -6.63
CA SER A 170 5.94 -8.21 -6.77
C SER A 170 5.48 -7.66 -8.12
N ASP A 171 4.18 -7.63 -8.36
CA ASP A 171 3.67 -7.13 -9.65
C ASP A 171 3.34 -5.62 -9.58
N LYS A 172 2.11 -5.27 -9.17
CA LYS A 172 1.60 -3.89 -9.24
C LYS A 172 1.17 -3.33 -7.89
N PHE A 173 1.14 -4.18 -6.87
CA PHE A 173 0.67 -3.83 -5.55
C PHE A 173 1.82 -3.73 -4.56
N ILE A 174 1.88 -2.62 -3.85
CA ILE A 174 2.82 -2.42 -2.75
C ILE A 174 2.05 -1.99 -1.50
N VAL A 175 2.29 -2.72 -0.42
CA VAL A 175 1.78 -2.41 0.91
C VAL A 175 2.90 -1.84 1.76
N LEU A 176 2.64 -0.70 2.42
CA LEU A 176 3.59 -0.06 3.34
C LEU A 176 2.95 0.07 4.72
N ASP A 177 3.55 -0.58 5.70
CA ASP A 177 3.06 -0.54 7.08
C ASP A 177 3.68 0.63 7.84
N GLU A 178 2.84 1.64 8.20
CA GLU A 178 3.23 2.87 8.92
C GLU A 178 4.46 3.59 8.31
N PRO A 179 4.51 3.88 6.99
CA PRO A 179 5.70 4.39 6.31
C PRO A 179 6.12 5.79 6.75
N PHE A 180 5.26 6.51 7.45
CA PHE A 180 5.50 7.88 7.95
C PHE A 180 5.85 7.92 9.43
N SER A 181 5.82 6.79 10.12
CA SER A 181 6.01 6.74 11.57
C SER A 181 7.44 7.13 11.98
N GLY A 182 7.54 8.11 12.88
CA GLY A 182 8.83 8.57 13.41
C GLY A 182 9.66 9.40 12.43
N LEU A 183 9.09 9.84 11.31
CA LEU A 183 9.76 10.70 10.36
C LEU A 183 9.58 12.18 10.73
N ASP A 184 10.60 12.99 10.46
CA ASP A 184 10.48 14.44 10.45
C ASP A 184 9.76 14.94 9.18
N VAL A 185 9.43 16.25 9.15
CA VAL A 185 8.67 16.86 8.05
C VAL A 185 9.35 16.69 6.69
N GLY A 186 10.68 16.77 6.63
CA GLY A 186 11.42 16.60 5.38
C GLY A 186 11.33 15.18 4.85
N ASN A 187 11.46 14.20 5.72
CA ASN A 187 11.35 12.78 5.36
C ASN A 187 9.91 12.40 4.96
N ILE A 188 8.89 13.01 5.55
CA ILE A 188 7.49 12.83 5.12
C ILE A 188 7.32 13.24 3.66
N GLU A 189 7.90 14.37 3.26
CA GLU A 189 7.82 14.84 1.87
C GLU A 189 8.53 13.88 0.89
N GLU A 190 9.67 13.30 1.27
CA GLU A 190 10.35 12.28 0.46
C GLU A 190 9.48 11.03 0.26
N VAL A 191 8.72 10.61 1.27
CA VAL A 191 7.80 9.46 1.14
C VAL A 191 6.64 9.79 0.21
N LYS A 192 6.05 10.98 0.32
CA LYS A 192 5.00 11.44 -0.60
C LYS A 192 5.49 11.43 -2.04
N GLN A 193 6.66 12.01 -2.31
CA GLN A 193 7.27 12.00 -3.64
C GLN A 193 7.52 10.58 -4.15
N SER A 194 7.88 9.66 -3.27
CA SER A 194 8.03 8.24 -3.61
C SER A 194 6.70 7.60 -4.04
N PHE A 195 5.60 7.94 -3.37
CA PHE A 195 4.26 7.46 -3.75
C PHE A 195 3.80 8.04 -5.09
N GLU A 196 4.00 9.34 -5.30
CA GLU A 196 3.70 10.02 -6.56
C GLU A 196 4.51 9.41 -7.71
N LEU A 197 5.80 9.18 -7.49
CA LEU A 197 6.67 8.53 -8.47
C LEU A 197 6.18 7.12 -8.81
N LEU A 198 5.83 6.31 -7.81
CA LEU A 198 5.26 4.98 -8.04
C LEU A 198 4.00 5.04 -8.90
N CYS A 199 3.07 5.91 -8.54
CA CYS A 199 1.80 6.07 -9.26
C CYS A 199 1.99 6.60 -10.68
N SER A 200 3.05 7.40 -10.94
CA SER A 200 3.36 7.90 -12.29
C SER A 200 4.00 6.87 -13.21
N MET A 201 4.51 5.76 -12.69
CA MET A 201 5.23 4.76 -13.50
C MET A 201 4.32 3.77 -14.22
N SER A 202 3.11 3.55 -13.73
CA SER A 202 2.11 2.66 -14.35
C SER A 202 0.72 3.00 -13.83
N GLU A 203 -0.28 2.93 -14.70
CA GLU A 203 -1.68 3.14 -14.32
C GLU A 203 -2.17 2.11 -13.27
N TYR A 204 -1.64 0.90 -13.29
CA TYR A 204 -2.02 -0.16 -12.37
C TYR A 204 -1.25 -0.19 -11.06
N ASN A 205 -0.21 0.67 -10.90
CA ASN A 205 0.51 0.69 -9.63
C ASN A 205 -0.40 1.13 -8.50
N THR A 206 -0.58 0.25 -7.53
CA THR A 206 -1.44 0.49 -6.39
C THR A 206 -0.61 0.49 -5.11
N VAL A 207 -0.58 1.65 -4.46
CA VAL A 207 0.06 1.85 -3.16
C VAL A 207 -1.00 1.70 -2.07
N ILE A 208 -0.79 0.77 -1.16
CA ILE A 208 -1.64 0.58 0.02
C ILE A 208 -0.79 0.92 1.24
N PHE A 209 -1.24 1.81 2.09
CA PHE A 209 -0.46 2.13 3.28
C PHE A 209 -1.32 2.23 4.53
N SER A 210 -0.71 1.94 5.69
CA SER A 210 -1.33 2.19 6.98
C SER A 210 -0.77 3.46 7.62
N THR A 211 -1.61 4.15 8.36
CA THR A 211 -1.20 5.28 9.19
C THR A 211 -2.21 5.53 10.31
N HIS A 212 -1.75 6.21 11.36
CA HIS A 212 -2.63 6.82 12.38
C HIS A 212 -2.81 8.33 12.12
N ASP A 213 -2.10 8.89 11.14
CA ASP A 213 -2.20 10.28 10.72
C ASP A 213 -3.28 10.43 9.62
N ILE A 214 -4.44 10.95 10.03
CA ILE A 214 -5.60 11.13 9.15
C ILE A 214 -5.35 12.24 8.14
N ASP A 215 -4.63 13.32 8.51
CA ASP A 215 -4.32 14.41 7.60
C ASP A 215 -3.49 13.91 6.41
N LEU A 216 -2.48 13.09 6.66
CA LEU A 216 -1.70 12.46 5.60
C LEU A 216 -2.55 11.53 4.73
N ALA A 217 -3.45 10.74 5.33
CA ALA A 217 -4.34 9.87 4.56
C ALA A 217 -5.25 10.69 3.62
N LEU A 218 -5.84 11.78 4.12
CA LEU A 218 -6.71 12.66 3.33
C LEU A 218 -5.99 13.39 2.20
N ARG A 219 -4.71 13.71 2.38
CA ARG A 219 -3.91 14.38 1.36
C ARG A 219 -3.42 13.46 0.25
N LEU A 220 -3.22 12.19 0.55
CA LEU A 220 -2.55 11.26 -0.36
C LEU A 220 -3.51 10.25 -1.01
N ALA A 221 -4.47 9.74 -0.25
CA ALA A 221 -5.28 8.61 -0.68
C ALA A 221 -6.48 9.02 -1.54
N GLN A 222 -6.93 8.09 -2.36
CA GLN A 222 -8.19 8.15 -3.09
C GLN A 222 -9.30 7.35 -2.40
N SER A 223 -8.91 6.33 -1.62
CA SER A 223 -9.81 5.55 -0.76
C SER A 223 -9.23 5.45 0.65
N ILE A 224 -10.07 5.61 1.66
CA ILE A 224 -9.68 5.46 3.07
C ILE A 224 -10.57 4.41 3.73
N TYR A 225 -9.93 3.43 4.36
CA TYR A 225 -10.58 2.40 5.17
C TYR A 225 -10.21 2.61 6.64
N VAL A 226 -11.21 2.65 7.52
CA VAL A 226 -11.00 2.78 8.97
C VAL A 226 -11.05 1.39 9.58
N ILE A 227 -9.94 0.96 10.18
CA ILE A 227 -9.86 -0.29 10.95
C ILE A 227 -10.08 0.02 12.43
N GLY A 228 -11.08 -0.62 12.99
CA GLY A 228 -11.45 -0.44 14.40
C GLY A 228 -12.15 -1.68 14.95
N TYR A 229 -12.48 -1.63 16.24
CA TYR A 229 -13.24 -2.68 16.90
C TYR A 229 -14.73 -2.37 16.78
N PRO A 230 -15.52 -3.25 16.17
CA PRO A 230 -16.94 -2.98 15.97
C PRO A 230 -17.73 -3.07 17.27
N THR A 231 -18.80 -2.28 17.36
CA THR A 231 -19.82 -2.43 18.39
C THR A 231 -21.03 -3.14 17.77
N ILE A 232 -21.35 -4.33 18.26
CA ILE A 232 -22.44 -5.16 17.77
C ILE A 232 -23.44 -5.39 18.91
N ASN A 233 -24.69 -4.95 18.73
CA ASN A 233 -25.75 -5.03 19.74
C ASN A 233 -25.38 -4.36 21.09
N GLY A 234 -24.61 -3.27 21.02
CA GLY A 234 -24.14 -2.55 22.21
C GLY A 234 -22.83 -3.10 22.81
N ASP A 235 -22.36 -4.27 22.39
CA ASP A 235 -21.12 -4.87 22.87
C ASP A 235 -19.95 -4.51 21.95
N LYS A 236 -18.91 -3.89 22.48
CA LYS A 236 -17.66 -3.66 21.79
C LYS A 236 -16.89 -4.98 21.68
N LYS A 237 -16.52 -5.34 20.46
CA LYS A 237 -15.73 -6.55 20.19
C LYS A 237 -14.24 -6.26 20.36
N ASP A 238 -13.44 -7.33 20.43
CA ASP A 238 -11.99 -7.30 20.64
C ASP A 238 -11.18 -7.67 19.39
N TYR A 239 -11.83 -7.67 18.22
CA TYR A 239 -11.18 -7.90 16.92
C TYR A 239 -11.36 -6.71 15.99
N GLY A 240 -10.38 -6.51 15.10
CA GLY A 240 -10.44 -5.45 14.10
C GLY A 240 -11.29 -5.82 12.89
N THR A 241 -12.01 -4.84 12.35
CA THR A 241 -12.70 -4.94 11.07
C THR A 241 -12.69 -3.57 10.38
N VAL A 242 -13.15 -3.49 9.14
CA VAL A 242 -13.45 -2.19 8.49
C VAL A 242 -14.73 -1.63 9.10
N VAL A 243 -14.62 -0.56 9.87
CA VAL A 243 -15.76 0.10 10.54
C VAL A 243 -16.31 1.26 9.74
N ALA A 244 -15.52 1.83 8.82
CA ALA A 244 -15.96 2.86 7.87
C ALA A 244 -15.08 2.83 6.62
N GLN A 245 -15.65 3.30 5.49
CA GLN A 245 -14.98 3.42 4.21
C GLN A 245 -15.35 4.75 3.57
N TYR A 246 -14.37 5.44 2.97
CA TYR A 246 -14.57 6.71 2.28
C TYR A 246 -13.89 6.67 0.92
N ASP A 247 -14.66 6.86 -0.14
CA ASP A 247 -14.14 7.07 -1.49
C ASP A 247 -14.03 8.57 -1.76
N LEU A 248 -12.81 9.10 -1.68
CA LEU A 248 -12.54 10.52 -1.84
C LEU A 248 -12.77 10.99 -3.29
N ARG A 249 -12.76 10.06 -4.24
CA ARG A 249 -13.06 10.32 -5.67
C ARG A 249 -14.53 10.67 -5.83
N GLU A 250 -15.42 9.82 -5.32
CA GLU A 250 -16.87 10.04 -5.37
C GLU A 250 -17.29 11.24 -4.51
N MET A 251 -16.60 11.47 -3.40
CA MET A 251 -16.80 12.67 -2.57
C MET A 251 -16.27 13.96 -3.21
N GLY A 252 -15.53 13.84 -4.32
CA GLY A 252 -14.93 14.97 -5.03
C GLY A 252 -13.82 15.65 -4.22
N LEU A 253 -13.12 14.92 -3.36
CA LEU A 253 -12.00 15.37 -2.54
C LEU A 253 -10.64 14.91 -3.07
N ALA A 254 -10.56 13.74 -3.69
CA ALA A 254 -9.31 13.20 -4.24
C ALA A 254 -8.65 14.20 -5.22
N TRP A 255 -7.31 14.27 -5.18
CA TRP A 255 -6.45 15.08 -6.06
C TRP A 255 -6.72 16.59 -5.99
N LYS A 256 -7.27 17.07 -4.89
CA LYS A 256 -7.53 18.48 -4.65
C LYS A 256 -6.66 19.04 -3.53
N ALA A 257 -6.51 20.35 -3.54
CA ALA A 257 -5.96 21.04 -2.38
C ALA A 257 -6.87 20.81 -1.17
N TYR A 258 -6.24 20.67 -0.02
CA TYR A 258 -6.93 20.47 1.25
C TYR A 258 -7.81 21.69 1.58
N ASP A 259 -9.09 21.48 1.90
CA ASP A 259 -10.10 22.49 2.16
C ASP A 259 -11.02 22.11 3.33
N GLU A 260 -12.00 22.97 3.67
CA GLU A 260 -12.97 22.77 4.74
C GLU A 260 -13.77 21.45 4.63
N LYS A 261 -13.90 20.86 3.45
CA LYS A 261 -14.59 19.57 3.28
C LYS A 261 -13.70 18.44 3.78
N HIS A 262 -12.39 18.56 3.59
CA HIS A 262 -11.41 17.64 4.16
C HIS A 262 -11.41 17.73 5.69
N ASP A 263 -11.53 18.94 6.27
CA ASP A 263 -11.63 19.13 7.73
C ASP A 263 -12.86 18.41 8.29
N LYS A 264 -14.01 18.52 7.63
CA LYS A 264 -15.24 17.81 8.05
C LYS A 264 -15.07 16.31 7.99
N LEU A 265 -14.44 15.79 6.95
CA LEU A 265 -14.16 14.37 6.82
C LEU A 265 -13.12 13.91 7.85
N TYR A 266 -12.12 14.74 8.15
CA TYR A 266 -11.17 14.49 9.21
C TYR A 266 -11.87 14.27 10.56
N GLU A 267 -12.76 15.20 10.97
CA GLU A 267 -13.54 15.09 12.21
C GLU A 267 -14.41 13.82 12.25
N GLU A 268 -15.00 13.46 11.12
CA GLU A 268 -15.80 12.23 11.01
C GLU A 268 -14.94 10.98 11.19
N ILE A 269 -13.79 10.90 10.51
CA ILE A 269 -12.85 9.77 10.67
C ILE A 269 -12.33 9.67 12.10
N VAL A 270 -11.97 10.80 12.73
CA VAL A 270 -11.59 10.83 14.16
C VAL A 270 -12.70 10.25 15.03
N ARG A 271 -13.94 10.65 14.79
CA ARG A 271 -15.09 10.14 15.55
C ARG A 271 -15.25 8.63 15.39
N GLN A 272 -15.13 8.12 14.16
CA GLN A 272 -15.17 6.67 13.90
C GLN A 272 -14.03 5.93 14.64
N MET A 273 -12.81 6.46 14.58
CA MET A 273 -11.65 5.87 15.26
C MET A 273 -11.76 5.90 16.80
N MET A 274 -12.43 6.90 17.36
CA MET A 274 -12.62 7.00 18.82
C MET A 274 -13.69 6.04 19.32
N ASN A 275 -14.73 5.80 18.52
CA ASN A 275 -15.86 4.94 18.88
C ASN A 275 -15.57 3.44 18.62
N SER A 276 -14.55 3.13 17.84
CA SER A 276 -14.19 1.77 17.41
C SER A 276 -13.01 1.13 18.17
#